data_0d4fafb66a4d58625f49c68ee90cf39f
#
_entry.id   0d4fafb66a4d58625f49c68ee90cf39f
#
_cell.length_a   1.000
_cell.length_b   1.000
_cell.length_c   1.000
_cell.angle_alpha   90.00
_cell.angle_beta   90.00
_cell.angle_gamma   90.00
#
_symmetry.space_group_name_H-M   'P 1'
#
loop_
_entity.id
_entity.type
_entity.pdbx_description
1 polymer ?
#
loop_
_entity_poly.entity_id
_entity_poly.type
_entity_poly.pdbx_seq_one_letter_code
_entity_poly.pdbx_strand_id
1 'polypeptide(L)'
;MPRIVKHPELRRKELLDHAQALFLTHGYDKASLNDVIAAAGISKGAFYHYFPSKEALLEALAERFAKQALAGVEDIVADPALDPLGRLNALLAKSRQAKIETAAEAWALFETLFRPENLVLFHRINLAASASFSPVLVEIIQQGVEDGTFRTFDPEGVADIVMQFGMATHDVIAKAFASGSDADMGIAIEALEKRVRLYEIALDRILGLPDGSIRMGEPGYLRAVMTARRCSPSVVAVAPPSKDREPGRAPLRRP
;
A
#
# COMPACT_ATOMS: atom_id res chain seq x y z
N MET A 1 -25.39 25.51 18.94
CA MET A 1 -25.52 24.92 17.62
C MET A 1 -25.77 23.42 17.77
N PRO A 2 -26.73 22.81 17.08
CA PRO A 2 -27.00 21.39 17.20
C PRO A 2 -25.76 20.60 16.71
N ARG A 3 -25.32 19.64 17.51
CA ARG A 3 -24.20 18.74 17.22
C ARG A 3 -24.64 17.82 16.07
N ILE A 4 -24.14 18.05 14.86
CA ILE A 4 -24.40 17.17 13.72
C ILE A 4 -23.71 15.83 14.00
N VAL A 5 -24.50 14.82 14.38
CA VAL A 5 -24.02 13.45 14.56
C VAL A 5 -23.90 12.85 13.15
N LYS A 6 -22.69 12.79 12.61
CA LYS A 6 -22.43 12.11 11.33
C LYS A 6 -22.56 10.59 11.52
N HIS A 7 -22.99 9.90 10.46
CA HIS A 7 -23.06 8.44 10.44
C HIS A 7 -21.66 7.84 10.76
N PRO A 8 -21.57 6.79 11.60
CA PRO A 8 -20.29 6.21 12.03
C PRO A 8 -19.33 5.88 10.87
N GLU A 9 -19.82 5.26 9.80
CA GLU A 9 -19.01 4.91 8.63
C GLU A 9 -18.44 6.14 7.92
N LEU A 10 -19.24 7.20 7.78
CA LEU A 10 -18.77 8.45 7.18
C LEU A 10 -17.67 9.09 8.04
N ARG A 11 -17.83 9.04 9.36
CA ARG A 11 -16.80 9.54 10.28
C ARG A 11 -15.53 8.71 10.22
N ARG A 12 -15.64 7.37 10.16
CA ARG A 12 -14.48 6.49 9.98
C ARG A 12 -13.72 6.79 8.70
N LYS A 13 -14.45 7.01 7.59
CA LYS A 13 -13.86 7.41 6.31
C LYS A 13 -13.11 8.73 6.41
N GLU A 14 -13.70 9.78 7.01
CA GLU A 14 -13.03 11.08 7.19
C GLU A 14 -11.73 10.96 7.99
N LEU A 15 -11.71 10.14 9.04
CA LEU A 15 -10.51 9.90 9.84
C LEU A 15 -9.40 9.23 9.01
N LEU A 16 -9.76 8.27 8.17
CA LEU A 16 -8.83 7.63 7.24
C LEU A 16 -8.30 8.64 6.19
N ASP A 17 -9.15 9.55 5.68
CA ASP A 17 -8.74 10.57 4.71
C ASP A 17 -7.72 11.54 5.32
N HIS A 18 -7.96 12.02 6.55
CA HIS A 18 -7.00 12.87 7.28
C HIS A 18 -5.69 12.14 7.59
N ALA A 19 -5.78 10.88 8.02
CA ALA A 19 -4.60 10.07 8.30
C ALA A 19 -3.76 9.82 7.04
N GLN A 20 -4.39 9.48 5.94
CA GLN A 20 -3.71 9.29 4.66
C GLN A 20 -2.96 10.55 4.24
N ALA A 21 -3.63 11.71 4.25
CA ALA A 21 -3.02 12.99 3.89
C ALA A 21 -1.81 13.31 4.77
N LEU A 22 -1.91 13.10 6.10
CA LEU A 22 -0.83 13.36 7.04
C LEU A 22 0.34 12.36 6.87
N PHE A 23 0.06 11.08 6.67
CA PHE A 23 1.11 10.06 6.49
C PHE A 23 1.87 10.24 5.17
N LEU A 24 1.19 10.66 4.11
CA LEU A 24 1.84 10.95 2.82
C LEU A 24 2.66 12.25 2.87
N THR A 25 2.19 13.30 3.57
CA THR A 25 2.89 14.60 3.61
C THR A 25 4.01 14.67 4.64
N HIS A 26 3.81 14.11 5.82
CA HIS A 26 4.77 14.22 6.93
C HIS A 26 5.56 12.93 7.19
N GLY A 27 5.15 11.82 6.57
CA GLY A 27 5.64 10.48 6.88
C GLY A 27 4.96 9.89 8.12
N TYR A 28 4.92 8.55 8.17
CA TYR A 28 4.26 7.83 9.27
C TYR A 28 4.86 8.19 10.64
N ASP A 29 6.19 8.19 10.78
CA ASP A 29 6.84 8.40 12.08
C ASP A 29 6.54 9.78 12.68
N LYS A 30 6.55 10.82 11.85
CA LYS A 30 6.39 12.23 12.29
C LYS A 30 4.92 12.61 12.52
N ALA A 31 3.98 12.02 11.80
CA ALA A 31 2.56 12.28 12.01
C ALA A 31 2.07 11.61 13.29
N SER A 32 1.49 12.37 14.21
CA SER A 32 0.93 11.85 15.46
C SER A 32 -0.58 11.61 15.35
N LEU A 33 -1.14 10.78 16.25
CA LEU A 33 -2.60 10.65 16.37
C LEU A 33 -3.27 11.98 16.75
N ASN A 34 -2.57 12.84 17.51
CA ASN A 34 -3.11 14.15 17.87
C ASN A 34 -3.25 15.05 16.64
N ASP A 35 -2.37 14.94 15.65
CA ASP A 35 -2.48 15.68 14.39
C ASP A 35 -3.72 15.24 13.60
N VAL A 36 -3.98 13.92 13.55
CA VAL A 36 -5.20 13.37 12.91
C VAL A 36 -6.46 13.83 13.63
N ILE A 37 -6.46 13.79 14.98
CA ILE A 37 -7.56 14.24 15.83
C ILE A 37 -7.85 15.73 15.60
N ALA A 38 -6.80 16.54 15.55
CA ALA A 38 -6.90 17.99 15.31
C ALA A 38 -7.43 18.28 13.90
N ALA A 39 -6.89 17.62 12.87
CA ALA A 39 -7.34 17.76 11.49
C ALA A 39 -8.81 17.34 11.30
N ALA A 40 -9.26 16.29 11.99
CA ALA A 40 -10.64 15.82 11.94
C ALA A 40 -11.62 16.64 12.80
N GLY A 41 -11.10 17.52 13.68
CA GLY A 41 -11.94 18.36 14.56
C GLY A 41 -12.79 17.58 15.56
N ILE A 42 -12.30 16.45 16.08
CA ILE A 42 -13.01 15.58 17.02
C ILE A 42 -12.30 15.51 18.38
N SER A 43 -13.02 15.02 19.40
CA SER A 43 -12.39 14.76 20.70
C SER A 43 -11.51 13.49 20.63
N LYS A 44 -10.50 13.44 21.52
CA LYS A 44 -9.63 12.28 21.68
C LYS A 44 -10.42 11.00 21.98
N GLY A 45 -11.41 11.07 22.86
CA GLY A 45 -12.29 9.93 23.18
C GLY A 45 -13.09 9.44 21.98
N ALA A 46 -13.61 10.36 21.14
CA ALA A 46 -14.31 9.99 19.92
C ALA A 46 -13.39 9.31 18.90
N PHE A 47 -12.13 9.74 18.80
CA PHE A 47 -11.13 9.08 17.92
C PHE A 47 -10.84 7.65 18.35
N TYR A 48 -10.53 7.44 19.65
CA TYR A 48 -10.18 6.10 20.16
C TYR A 48 -11.32 5.09 20.11
N HIS A 49 -12.55 5.54 19.93
CA HIS A 49 -13.69 4.67 19.62
C HIS A 49 -13.57 4.00 18.24
N TYR A 50 -12.95 4.67 17.26
CA TYR A 50 -12.75 4.16 15.90
C TYR A 50 -11.42 3.45 15.73
N PHE A 51 -10.35 3.98 16.30
CA PHE A 51 -8.98 3.48 16.12
C PHE A 51 -8.24 3.48 17.45
N PRO A 52 -7.96 2.29 18.02
CA PRO A 52 -7.31 2.18 19.34
C PRO A 52 -5.84 2.60 19.31
N SER A 53 -5.19 2.58 18.14
CA SER A 53 -3.77 2.92 18.00
C SER A 53 -3.46 3.48 16.61
N LYS A 54 -2.23 3.98 16.43
CA LYS A 54 -1.72 4.46 15.16
C LYS A 54 -1.51 3.32 14.15
N GLU A 55 -1.10 2.17 14.66
CA GLU A 55 -0.95 0.93 13.90
C GLU A 55 -2.31 0.46 13.36
N ALA A 56 -3.35 0.43 14.20
CA ALA A 56 -4.71 0.07 13.78
C ALA A 56 -5.27 1.03 12.71
N LEU A 57 -4.92 2.31 12.78
CA LEU A 57 -5.26 3.29 11.76
C LEU A 57 -4.54 3.00 10.44
N LEU A 58 -3.25 2.65 10.49
CA LEU A 58 -2.47 2.29 9.30
C LEU A 58 -2.94 0.99 8.66
N GLU A 59 -3.31 -0.01 9.46
CA GLU A 59 -3.91 -1.26 8.97
C GLU A 59 -5.24 -1.00 8.24
N ALA A 60 -6.09 -0.17 8.81
CA ALA A 60 -7.35 0.21 8.18
C ALA A 60 -7.13 1.01 6.87
N LEU A 61 -6.04 1.79 6.76
CA LEU A 61 -5.62 2.40 5.51
C LEU A 61 -5.17 1.35 4.50
N ALA A 62 -4.35 0.38 4.92
CA ALA A 62 -3.90 -0.70 4.05
C ALA A 62 -5.07 -1.53 3.51
N GLU A 63 -6.03 -1.88 4.38
CA GLU A 63 -7.27 -2.55 3.98
C GLU A 63 -8.07 -1.72 2.95
N ARG A 64 -8.19 -0.40 3.18
CA ARG A 64 -8.86 0.50 2.23
C ARG A 64 -8.18 0.52 0.88
N PHE A 65 -6.85 0.63 0.84
CA PHE A 65 -6.08 0.59 -0.40
C PHE A 65 -6.21 -0.76 -1.11
N ALA A 66 -6.19 -1.86 -0.37
CA ALA A 66 -6.40 -3.19 -0.93
C ALA A 66 -7.79 -3.32 -1.57
N LYS A 67 -8.85 -2.86 -0.89
CA LYS A 67 -10.21 -2.85 -1.44
C LYS A 67 -10.35 -1.96 -2.68
N GLN A 68 -9.71 -0.78 -2.69
CA GLN A 68 -9.72 0.10 -3.85
C GLN A 68 -8.97 -0.52 -5.04
N ALA A 69 -7.84 -1.16 -4.80
CA ALA A 69 -7.10 -1.87 -5.82
C ALA A 69 -7.90 -3.06 -6.37
N LEU A 70 -8.62 -3.77 -5.51
CA LEU A 70 -9.49 -4.88 -5.91
C LEU A 70 -10.66 -4.39 -6.78
N ALA A 71 -11.34 -3.31 -6.37
CA ALA A 71 -12.40 -2.69 -7.19
C ALA A 71 -11.88 -2.26 -8.58
N GLY A 72 -10.61 -1.89 -8.69
CA GLY A 72 -9.97 -1.57 -9.96
C GLY A 72 -9.66 -2.77 -10.87
N VAL A 73 -9.90 -4.00 -10.41
CA VAL A 73 -9.63 -5.24 -11.18
C VAL A 73 -10.90 -6.10 -11.39
N GLU A 74 -12.06 -5.64 -10.93
CA GLU A 74 -13.34 -6.35 -11.08
C GLU A 74 -13.63 -6.71 -12.55
N ASP A 75 -13.35 -5.79 -13.48
CA ASP A 75 -13.51 -6.01 -14.91
C ASP A 75 -12.64 -7.17 -15.43
N ILE A 76 -11.42 -7.31 -14.89
CA ILE A 76 -10.49 -8.38 -15.26
C ILE A 76 -11.00 -9.72 -14.76
N VAL A 77 -11.47 -9.76 -13.52
CA VAL A 77 -11.99 -11.00 -12.90
C VAL A 77 -13.25 -11.47 -13.62
N ALA A 78 -14.12 -10.54 -14.02
CA ALA A 78 -15.39 -10.81 -14.69
C ALA A 78 -15.25 -11.00 -16.20
N ASP A 79 -14.08 -10.78 -16.82
CA ASP A 79 -13.92 -10.85 -18.28
C ASP A 79 -14.06 -12.31 -18.80
N PRO A 80 -15.12 -12.63 -19.57
CA PRO A 80 -15.32 -13.97 -20.11
C PRO A 80 -14.33 -14.32 -21.23
N ALA A 81 -13.61 -13.34 -21.79
CA ALA A 81 -12.61 -13.56 -22.84
C ALA A 81 -11.27 -14.05 -22.29
N LEU A 82 -11.05 -13.92 -20.98
CA LEU A 82 -9.84 -14.38 -20.31
C LEU A 82 -10.06 -15.75 -19.68
N ASP A 83 -9.15 -16.68 -20.01
CA ASP A 83 -9.02 -17.93 -19.26
C ASP A 83 -8.43 -17.67 -17.85
N PRO A 84 -8.47 -18.63 -16.92
CA PRO A 84 -7.95 -18.46 -15.56
C PRO A 84 -6.47 -17.99 -15.51
N LEU A 85 -5.61 -18.46 -16.40
CA LEU A 85 -4.22 -18.00 -16.47
C LEU A 85 -4.13 -16.55 -16.96
N GLY A 86 -4.93 -16.18 -17.94
CA GLY A 86 -5.05 -14.81 -18.42
C GLY A 86 -5.52 -13.86 -17.34
N ARG A 87 -6.55 -14.25 -16.56
CA ARG A 87 -7.05 -13.45 -15.41
C ARG A 87 -5.99 -13.29 -14.33
N LEU A 88 -5.29 -14.36 -13.96
CA LEU A 88 -4.21 -14.31 -12.98
C LEU A 88 -3.10 -13.36 -13.41
N ASN A 89 -2.63 -13.50 -14.66
CA ASN A 89 -1.58 -12.60 -15.19
C ASN A 89 -2.04 -11.15 -15.31
N ALA A 90 -3.28 -10.89 -15.73
CA ALA A 90 -3.83 -9.54 -15.80
C ALA A 90 -3.98 -8.90 -14.42
N LEU A 91 -4.41 -9.66 -13.40
CA LEU A 91 -4.46 -9.21 -12.00
C LEU A 91 -3.07 -8.83 -11.48
N LEU A 92 -2.06 -9.67 -11.71
CA LEU A 92 -0.67 -9.40 -11.34
C LEU A 92 -0.11 -8.18 -12.06
N ALA A 93 -0.40 -8.02 -13.35
CA ALA A 93 0.02 -6.86 -14.14
C ALA A 93 -0.60 -5.55 -13.62
N LYS A 94 -1.90 -5.55 -13.34
CA LYS A 94 -2.61 -4.39 -12.77
C LYS A 94 -2.07 -4.00 -11.39
N SER A 95 -1.81 -5.00 -10.55
CA SER A 95 -1.18 -4.78 -9.23
C SER A 95 0.22 -4.15 -9.34
N ARG A 96 1.04 -4.58 -10.31
CA ARG A 96 2.35 -3.98 -10.58
C ARG A 96 2.22 -2.53 -11.03
N GLN A 97 1.33 -2.28 -11.98
CA GLN A 97 1.10 -0.93 -12.52
C GLN A 97 0.67 0.03 -11.41
N ALA A 98 -0.27 -0.36 -10.56
CA ALA A 98 -0.71 0.45 -9.42
C ALA A 98 0.45 0.77 -8.46
N LYS A 99 1.36 -0.18 -8.20
CA LYS A 99 2.55 0.05 -7.37
C LYS A 99 3.53 1.03 -8.00
N ILE A 100 3.73 1.01 -9.33
CA ILE A 100 4.57 1.98 -10.03
C ILE A 100 3.96 3.38 -9.91
N GLU A 101 2.67 3.52 -10.20
CA GLU A 101 1.97 4.80 -10.19
C GLU A 101 1.98 5.47 -8.82
N THR A 102 1.86 4.69 -7.75
CA THR A 102 1.82 5.21 -6.38
C THR A 102 3.18 5.27 -5.69
N ALA A 103 4.23 4.69 -6.28
CA ALA A 103 5.53 4.52 -5.62
C ALA A 103 6.14 5.84 -5.13
N ALA A 104 6.11 6.90 -5.94
CA ALA A 104 6.69 8.19 -5.58
C ALA A 104 5.97 8.84 -4.39
N GLU A 105 4.63 8.78 -4.37
CA GLU A 105 3.82 9.35 -3.29
C GLU A 105 3.92 8.54 -2.01
N ALA A 106 3.96 7.21 -2.12
CA ALA A 106 4.02 6.29 -0.99
C ALA A 106 5.44 6.06 -0.45
N TRP A 107 6.48 6.67 -1.06
CA TRP A 107 7.88 6.37 -0.74
C TRP A 107 8.21 6.46 0.76
N ALA A 108 7.83 7.55 1.42
CA ALA A 108 8.12 7.76 2.85
C ALA A 108 7.45 6.70 3.74
N LEU A 109 6.29 6.20 3.32
CA LEU A 109 5.59 5.10 4.00
C LEU A 109 6.32 3.78 3.76
N PHE A 110 6.74 3.48 2.52
CA PHE A 110 7.53 2.29 2.22
C PHE A 110 8.85 2.27 2.98
N GLU A 111 9.60 3.38 2.99
CA GLU A 111 10.85 3.49 3.75
C GLU A 111 10.64 3.17 5.23
N THR A 112 9.54 3.64 5.82
CA THR A 112 9.19 3.32 7.21
C THR A 112 8.83 1.84 7.39
N LEU A 113 8.02 1.27 6.51
CA LEU A 113 7.57 -0.12 6.63
C LEU A 113 8.69 -1.15 6.46
N PHE A 114 9.70 -0.82 5.66
CA PHE A 114 10.85 -1.70 5.45
C PHE A 114 11.97 -1.54 6.48
N ARG A 115 11.81 -0.72 7.53
CA ARG A 115 12.76 -0.69 8.64
C ARG A 115 12.69 -1.99 9.44
N PRO A 116 13.82 -2.55 9.87
CA PRO A 116 13.85 -3.81 10.63
C PRO A 116 12.97 -3.78 11.89
N GLU A 117 12.91 -2.66 12.60
CA GLU A 117 12.07 -2.47 13.79
C GLU A 117 10.57 -2.52 13.50
N ASN A 118 10.15 -2.31 12.25
CA ASN A 118 8.75 -2.27 11.82
C ASN A 118 8.26 -3.59 11.19
N LEU A 119 9.01 -4.68 11.29
CA LEU A 119 8.65 -5.97 10.70
C LEU A 119 7.26 -6.46 11.14
N VAL A 120 6.92 -6.29 12.42
CA VAL A 120 5.59 -6.68 12.94
C VAL A 120 4.49 -5.83 12.29
N LEU A 121 4.71 -4.53 12.14
CA LEU A 121 3.77 -3.63 11.47
C LEU A 121 3.63 -4.00 9.99
N PHE A 122 4.72 -4.25 9.30
CA PHE A 122 4.73 -4.72 7.93
C PHE A 122 3.92 -6.01 7.76
N HIS A 123 4.11 -6.98 8.67
CA HIS A 123 3.35 -8.23 8.68
C HIS A 123 1.84 -7.99 8.85
N ARG A 124 1.43 -7.14 9.80
CA ARG A 124 0.01 -6.81 10.02
C ARG A 124 -0.63 -6.15 8.81
N ILE A 125 0.07 -5.25 8.12
CA ILE A 125 -0.39 -4.61 6.88
C ILE A 125 -0.57 -5.63 5.76
N ASN A 126 0.39 -6.56 5.61
CA ASN A 126 0.28 -7.61 4.60
C ASN A 126 -0.90 -8.56 4.89
N LEU A 127 -1.15 -8.91 6.16
CA LEU A 127 -2.33 -9.69 6.53
C LEU A 127 -3.63 -8.97 6.17
N ALA A 128 -3.73 -7.67 6.45
CA ALA A 128 -4.91 -6.87 6.11
C ALA A 128 -5.13 -6.79 4.58
N ALA A 129 -4.05 -6.67 3.81
CA ALA A 129 -4.11 -6.70 2.34
C ALA A 129 -4.50 -8.10 1.83
N SER A 130 -3.90 -9.16 2.37
CA SER A 130 -4.20 -10.55 2.00
C SER A 130 -5.66 -10.90 2.20
N ALA A 131 -6.27 -10.47 3.30
CA ALA A 131 -7.69 -10.70 3.58
C ALA A 131 -8.62 -10.19 2.46
N SER A 132 -8.21 -9.17 1.71
CA SER A 132 -8.98 -8.63 0.60
C SER A 132 -8.70 -9.38 -0.72
N PHE A 133 -7.45 -9.73 -1.01
CA PHE A 133 -7.05 -10.32 -2.31
C PHE A 133 -7.13 -11.84 -2.36
N SER A 134 -6.91 -12.53 -1.22
CA SER A 134 -6.89 -14.01 -1.19
C SER A 134 -8.17 -14.63 -1.74
N PRO A 135 -9.39 -14.17 -1.40
CA PRO A 135 -10.62 -14.77 -1.96
C PRO A 135 -10.68 -14.74 -3.49
N VAL A 136 -10.23 -13.66 -4.12
CA VAL A 136 -10.21 -13.51 -5.58
C VAL A 136 -9.18 -14.42 -6.22
N LEU A 137 -8.00 -14.55 -5.61
CA LEU A 137 -6.99 -15.50 -6.10
C LEU A 137 -7.47 -16.95 -6.00
N VAL A 138 -8.10 -17.32 -4.88
CA VAL A 138 -8.69 -18.64 -4.67
C VAL A 138 -9.72 -18.93 -5.74
N GLU A 139 -10.64 -18.01 -6.02
CA GLU A 139 -11.66 -18.16 -7.06
C GLU A 139 -11.05 -18.41 -8.45
N ILE A 140 -10.05 -17.59 -8.86
CA ILE A 140 -9.36 -17.75 -10.15
C ILE A 140 -8.66 -19.11 -10.23
N ILE A 141 -7.99 -19.53 -9.15
CA ILE A 141 -7.26 -20.81 -9.12
C ILE A 141 -8.23 -21.99 -9.14
N GLN A 142 -9.34 -21.93 -8.39
CA GLN A 142 -10.38 -22.95 -8.40
C GLN A 142 -11.00 -23.13 -9.79
N GLN A 143 -11.37 -22.03 -10.46
CA GLN A 143 -11.86 -22.07 -11.83
C GLN A 143 -10.86 -22.71 -12.78
N GLY A 144 -9.56 -22.41 -12.62
CA GLY A 144 -8.51 -23.02 -13.43
C GLY A 144 -8.29 -24.52 -13.15
N VAL A 145 -8.58 -24.98 -11.94
CA VAL A 145 -8.59 -26.42 -11.63
C VAL A 145 -9.80 -27.10 -12.23
N GLU A 146 -10.98 -26.48 -12.18
CA GLU A 146 -12.23 -27.02 -12.73
C GLU A 146 -12.19 -27.15 -14.25
N ASP A 147 -11.60 -26.21 -14.97
CA ASP A 147 -11.48 -26.25 -16.43
C ASP A 147 -10.22 -26.99 -16.94
N GLY A 148 -9.34 -27.41 -16.02
CA GLY A 148 -8.11 -28.13 -16.32
C GLY A 148 -6.92 -27.28 -16.73
N THR A 149 -7.02 -25.96 -16.68
CA THR A 149 -5.89 -25.03 -16.90
C THR A 149 -4.82 -25.18 -15.82
N PHE A 150 -5.22 -25.37 -14.56
CA PHE A 150 -4.33 -25.56 -13.43
C PHE A 150 -4.42 -26.98 -12.85
N ARG A 151 -3.30 -27.43 -12.26
CA ARG A 151 -3.19 -28.71 -11.54
C ARG A 151 -2.63 -28.47 -10.14
N THR A 152 -3.49 -28.28 -9.17
CA THR A 152 -3.14 -28.24 -7.76
C THR A 152 -4.19 -28.95 -6.92
N PHE A 153 -3.78 -29.51 -5.78
CA PHE A 153 -4.70 -30.11 -4.81
C PHE A 153 -5.19 -29.10 -3.75
N ASP A 154 -4.56 -27.91 -3.70
CA ASP A 154 -4.81 -26.89 -2.67
C ASP A 154 -4.80 -25.48 -3.29
N PRO A 155 -5.92 -25.03 -3.88
CA PRO A 155 -6.05 -23.68 -4.41
C PRO A 155 -5.84 -22.58 -3.36
N GLU A 156 -6.30 -22.79 -2.12
CA GLU A 156 -6.14 -21.83 -1.00
C GLU A 156 -4.67 -21.68 -0.63
N GLY A 157 -3.95 -22.80 -0.48
CA GLY A 157 -2.52 -22.80 -0.19
C GLY A 157 -1.70 -22.13 -1.28
N VAL A 158 -2.07 -22.26 -2.56
CA VAL A 158 -1.40 -21.55 -3.66
C VAL A 158 -1.67 -20.04 -3.57
N ALA A 159 -2.90 -19.62 -3.30
CA ALA A 159 -3.24 -18.21 -3.09
C ALA A 159 -2.42 -17.60 -1.94
N ASP A 160 -2.27 -18.34 -0.84
CA ASP A 160 -1.44 -17.93 0.29
C ASP A 160 0.04 -17.76 -0.09
N ILE A 161 0.60 -18.68 -0.89
CA ILE A 161 1.98 -18.56 -1.40
C ILE A 161 2.14 -17.27 -2.23
N VAL A 162 1.17 -16.95 -3.10
CA VAL A 162 1.19 -15.72 -3.89
C VAL A 162 1.20 -14.49 -2.97
N MET A 163 0.37 -14.48 -1.94
CA MET A 163 0.27 -13.35 -1.00
C MET A 163 1.51 -13.21 -0.10
N GLN A 164 2.17 -14.31 0.25
CA GLN A 164 3.38 -14.28 1.09
C GLN A 164 4.65 -13.81 0.37
N PHE A 165 4.61 -13.63 -0.94
CA PHE A 165 5.76 -13.10 -1.71
C PHE A 165 6.31 -11.79 -1.10
N GLY A 166 5.43 -10.87 -0.68
CA GLY A 166 5.82 -9.61 -0.06
C GLY A 166 6.68 -9.81 1.21
N MET A 167 6.33 -10.78 2.05
CA MET A 167 7.06 -11.10 3.28
C MET A 167 8.46 -11.66 2.97
N ALA A 168 8.56 -12.54 1.97
CA ALA A 168 9.82 -13.18 1.60
C ALA A 168 10.86 -12.21 1.00
N THR A 169 10.44 -11.02 0.59
CA THR A 169 11.31 -9.98 0.02
C THR A 169 11.66 -8.86 0.99
N HIS A 170 11.00 -8.81 2.16
CA HIS A 170 11.17 -7.73 3.14
C HIS A 170 12.63 -7.48 3.51
N ASP A 171 13.38 -8.53 3.89
CA ASP A 171 14.75 -8.38 4.38
C ASP A 171 15.72 -7.84 3.32
N VAL A 172 15.51 -8.20 2.05
CA VAL A 172 16.35 -7.71 0.94
C VAL A 172 16.11 -6.22 0.74
N ILE A 173 14.84 -5.80 0.75
CA ILE A 173 14.44 -4.40 0.61
C ILE A 173 14.91 -3.59 1.83
N ALA A 174 14.70 -4.09 3.04
CA ALA A 174 15.10 -3.44 4.28
C ALA A 174 16.61 -3.15 4.32
N LYS A 175 17.44 -4.11 3.91
CA LYS A 175 18.90 -3.93 3.82
C LYS A 175 19.27 -2.85 2.82
N ALA A 176 18.61 -2.79 1.66
CA ALA A 176 18.85 -1.77 0.65
C ALA A 176 18.52 -0.36 1.14
N PHE A 177 17.41 -0.21 1.85
CA PHE A 177 17.04 1.08 2.47
C PHE A 177 18.00 1.50 3.58
N ALA A 178 18.46 0.56 4.40
CA ALA A 178 19.36 0.85 5.52
C ALA A 178 20.75 1.34 5.06
N SER A 179 21.27 0.83 3.94
CA SER A 179 22.58 1.23 3.43
C SER A 179 22.59 2.64 2.82
N GLY A 180 21.51 3.06 2.21
CA GLY A 180 21.37 4.35 1.54
C GLY A 180 22.25 4.54 0.29
N SER A 181 23.03 3.53 -0.10
CA SER A 181 23.96 3.57 -1.23
C SER A 181 23.27 3.11 -2.52
N ASP A 182 23.60 3.78 -3.63
CA ASP A 182 23.09 3.40 -4.96
C ASP A 182 23.58 2.03 -5.40
N ALA A 183 24.79 1.64 -5.01
CA ALA A 183 25.37 0.35 -5.31
C ALA A 183 24.60 -0.78 -4.60
N ASP A 184 24.33 -0.61 -3.32
CA ASP A 184 23.56 -1.60 -2.53
C ASP A 184 22.11 -1.70 -3.01
N MET A 185 21.52 -0.58 -3.44
CA MET A 185 20.20 -0.57 -4.07
C MET A 185 20.22 -1.38 -5.38
N GLY A 186 21.25 -1.25 -6.20
CA GLY A 186 21.44 -2.05 -7.40
C GLY A 186 21.51 -3.55 -7.11
N ILE A 187 22.32 -3.94 -6.14
CA ILE A 187 22.45 -5.34 -5.67
C ILE A 187 21.11 -5.88 -5.15
N ALA A 188 20.37 -5.08 -4.38
CA ALA A 188 19.08 -5.47 -3.88
C ALA A 188 18.05 -5.67 -5.01
N ILE A 189 18.03 -4.80 -6.01
CA ILE A 189 17.14 -4.95 -7.17
C ILE A 189 17.44 -6.26 -7.91
N GLU A 190 18.70 -6.56 -8.19
CA GLU A 190 19.08 -7.83 -8.82
C GLU A 190 18.68 -9.05 -8.00
N ALA A 191 18.88 -9.00 -6.67
CA ALA A 191 18.46 -10.07 -5.76
C ALA A 191 16.94 -10.25 -5.76
N LEU A 192 16.17 -9.16 -5.82
CA LEU A 192 14.72 -9.18 -5.90
C LEU A 192 14.23 -9.73 -7.24
N GLU A 193 14.83 -9.32 -8.37
CA GLU A 193 14.49 -9.83 -9.70
C GLU A 193 14.72 -11.34 -9.78
N LYS A 194 15.84 -11.82 -9.25
CA LYS A 194 16.12 -13.25 -9.13
C LYS A 194 15.09 -13.98 -8.26
N ARG A 195 14.66 -13.36 -7.16
CA ARG A 195 13.66 -13.92 -6.24
C ARG A 195 12.27 -13.98 -6.90
N VAL A 196 11.85 -12.92 -7.62
CA VAL A 196 10.59 -12.90 -8.40
C VAL A 196 10.58 -14.05 -9.40
N ARG A 197 11.65 -14.19 -10.19
CA ARG A 197 11.76 -15.28 -11.17
C ARG A 197 11.70 -16.68 -10.54
N LEU A 198 12.30 -16.85 -9.36
CA LEU A 198 12.18 -18.11 -8.62
C LEU A 198 10.72 -18.41 -8.24
N TYR A 199 9.97 -17.38 -7.78
CA TYR A 199 8.56 -17.54 -7.42
C TYR A 199 7.69 -17.81 -8.64
N GLU A 200 7.92 -17.16 -9.78
CA GLU A 200 7.23 -17.44 -11.05
C GLU A 200 7.36 -18.92 -11.43
N ILE A 201 8.60 -19.43 -11.46
CA ILE A 201 8.86 -20.84 -11.78
C ILE A 201 8.25 -21.79 -10.74
N ALA A 202 8.30 -21.43 -9.46
CA ALA A 202 7.70 -22.26 -8.41
C ALA A 202 6.18 -22.34 -8.56
N LEU A 203 5.53 -21.21 -8.83
CA LEU A 203 4.07 -21.15 -9.05
C LEU A 203 3.66 -21.89 -10.34
N ASP A 204 4.40 -21.73 -11.43
CA ASP A 204 4.18 -22.48 -12.66
C ASP A 204 4.16 -24.00 -12.36
N ARG A 205 5.15 -24.50 -11.64
CA ARG A 205 5.27 -25.93 -11.28
C ARG A 205 4.19 -26.39 -10.30
N ILE A 206 3.83 -25.58 -9.31
CA ILE A 206 2.75 -25.89 -8.35
C ILE A 206 1.40 -25.97 -9.06
N LEU A 207 1.18 -25.12 -10.07
CA LEU A 207 -0.04 -25.09 -10.88
C LEU A 207 0.01 -26.04 -12.09
N GLY A 208 1.11 -26.76 -12.29
CA GLY A 208 1.27 -27.69 -13.42
C GLY A 208 1.42 -27.00 -14.77
N LEU A 209 1.93 -25.78 -14.79
CA LEU A 209 2.13 -24.96 -15.98
C LEU A 209 3.56 -25.06 -16.53
N PRO A 210 3.77 -24.78 -17.82
CA PRO A 210 5.10 -24.58 -18.38
C PRO A 210 5.82 -23.39 -17.70
N ASP A 211 7.16 -23.49 -17.49
CA ASP A 211 7.96 -22.40 -16.94
C ASP A 211 7.80 -21.10 -17.78
N GLY A 212 7.47 -19.98 -17.15
CA GLY A 212 7.25 -18.67 -17.77
C GLY A 212 5.79 -18.37 -18.14
N SER A 213 4.84 -19.20 -17.69
CA SER A 213 3.41 -18.95 -17.85
C SER A 213 2.93 -17.82 -16.94
N ILE A 214 3.38 -17.78 -15.67
CA ILE A 214 3.04 -16.75 -14.68
C ILE A 214 4.06 -15.61 -14.76
N ARG A 215 3.56 -14.37 -14.72
CA ARG A 215 4.37 -13.15 -14.85
C ARG A 215 4.13 -12.21 -13.67
N MET A 216 4.89 -12.40 -12.59
CA MET A 216 4.83 -11.53 -11.40
C MET A 216 5.68 -10.27 -11.56
N GLY A 217 6.75 -10.31 -12.36
CA GLY A 217 7.66 -9.20 -12.62
C GLY A 217 7.87 -8.98 -14.12
N GLU A 218 8.13 -7.73 -14.48
CA GLU A 218 8.63 -7.36 -15.81
C GLU A 218 10.02 -6.74 -15.67
N PRO A 219 10.89 -6.84 -16.68
CA PRO A 219 12.19 -6.21 -16.64
C PRO A 219 12.08 -4.72 -16.29
N GLY A 220 12.80 -4.28 -15.26
CA GLY A 220 12.80 -2.90 -14.80
C GLY A 220 11.65 -2.49 -13.86
N TYR A 221 10.65 -3.31 -13.61
CA TYR A 221 9.57 -3.02 -12.67
C TYR A 221 10.10 -2.68 -11.27
N LEU A 222 10.93 -3.57 -10.69
CA LEU A 222 11.49 -3.35 -9.36
C LEU A 222 12.40 -2.12 -9.32
N ARG A 223 13.15 -1.87 -10.38
CA ARG A 223 13.94 -0.64 -10.51
C ARG A 223 13.05 0.60 -10.52
N ALA A 224 11.97 0.60 -11.29
CA ALA A 224 11.03 1.72 -11.33
C ALA A 224 10.44 2.03 -9.95
N VAL A 225 9.98 1.02 -9.23
CA VAL A 225 9.44 1.18 -7.86
C VAL A 225 10.52 1.62 -6.89
N MET A 226 11.69 0.97 -6.86
CA MET A 226 12.75 1.21 -5.89
C MET A 226 13.53 2.53 -6.11
N THR A 227 13.41 3.14 -7.29
CA THR A 227 14.07 4.43 -7.60
C THR A 227 13.08 5.60 -7.71
N ALA A 228 11.80 5.38 -7.46
CA ALA A 228 10.74 6.40 -7.57
C ALA A 228 10.97 7.66 -6.71
N ARG A 229 11.71 7.54 -5.59
CA ARG A 229 12.11 8.67 -4.72
C ARG A 229 12.82 9.80 -5.48
N ARG A 230 13.57 9.48 -6.54
CA ARG A 230 14.35 10.46 -7.31
C ARG A 230 13.49 11.37 -8.19
N CYS A 231 12.24 10.97 -8.45
CA CYS A 231 11.31 11.70 -9.30
C CYS A 231 10.31 12.56 -8.52
N SER A 232 10.29 12.51 -7.18
CA SER A 232 9.43 13.39 -6.39
C SER A 232 9.98 14.82 -6.43
N PRO A 233 9.23 15.81 -6.94
CA PRO A 233 9.60 17.20 -6.80
C PRO A 233 9.72 17.50 -5.30
N SER A 234 10.86 18.07 -4.90
CA SER A 234 11.08 18.59 -3.53
C SER A 234 9.82 19.30 -3.08
N VAL A 235 9.23 18.84 -1.98
CA VAL A 235 8.09 19.52 -1.35
C VAL A 235 8.55 20.94 -1.11
N VAL A 236 8.06 21.87 -1.92
CA VAL A 236 8.21 23.30 -1.67
C VAL A 236 7.64 23.53 -0.28
N ALA A 237 8.53 23.88 0.65
CA ALA A 237 8.15 24.23 2.01
C ALA A 237 7.10 25.36 1.91
N VAL A 238 5.83 25.01 2.11
CA VAL A 238 4.79 26.01 2.31
C VAL A 238 5.16 26.71 3.60
N ALA A 239 5.66 27.94 3.49
CA ALA A 239 5.97 28.79 4.61
C ALA A 239 4.72 28.90 5.49
N PRO A 240 4.86 28.84 6.83
CA PRO A 240 3.74 29.04 7.73
C PRO A 240 3.11 30.42 7.47
N PRO A 241 1.77 30.55 7.55
CA PRO A 241 1.14 31.85 7.41
C PRO A 241 1.71 32.81 8.45
N SER A 242 2.24 33.93 7.97
CA SER A 242 2.79 34.99 8.81
C SER A 242 1.68 35.49 9.74
N LYS A 243 1.83 35.19 11.04
CA LYS A 243 1.18 35.98 12.08
C LYS A 243 1.86 37.35 12.03
N ASP A 244 1.09 38.36 11.73
CA ASP A 244 1.27 39.75 12.04
C ASP A 244 0.77 40.66 10.92
N ARG A 245 -0.41 41.15 11.14
CA ARG A 245 -0.83 42.51 10.85
C ARG A 245 -2.06 42.82 11.70
N GLU A 246 -1.84 43.23 12.93
CA GLU A 246 -2.84 44.05 13.62
C GLU A 246 -3.05 45.34 12.83
N PRO A 247 -4.31 45.77 12.59
CA PRO A 247 -4.55 47.10 12.03
C PRO A 247 -4.30 48.15 13.09
N GLY A 248 -3.37 49.09 12.75
CA GLY A 248 -2.96 50.20 13.59
C GLY A 248 -4.16 51.02 14.10
N ARG A 249 -4.17 51.23 15.41
CA ARG A 249 -5.01 52.21 16.08
C ARG A 249 -4.61 53.63 15.63
N ALA A 250 -5.55 54.35 15.00
CA ALA A 250 -5.43 55.77 14.76
C ALA A 250 -5.43 56.56 16.07
N PRO A 251 -4.62 57.63 16.21
CA PRO A 251 -4.60 58.46 17.43
C PRO A 251 -5.84 59.34 17.48
N LEU A 252 -6.57 59.25 18.61
CA LEU A 252 -7.64 60.17 18.99
C LEU A 252 -7.04 61.60 19.23
N ARG A 253 -7.42 62.58 18.42
CA ARG A 253 -7.26 64.00 18.75
C ARG A 253 -8.27 64.37 19.85
N ARG A 254 -7.80 64.91 20.93
CA ARG A 254 -8.60 65.65 21.92
C ARG A 254 -8.65 67.13 21.59
N PRO A 255 -9.72 67.86 22.04
CA PRO A 255 -10.03 69.22 21.73
C PRO A 255 -9.10 70.25 22.29
#